data_74935af0fc094731037efcb19838bf0f
#
_entry.id   74935af0fc094731037efcb19838bf0f
#
_cell.length_a   1.000
_cell.length_b   1.000
_cell.length_c   1.000
_cell.angle_alpha   90.00
_cell.angle_beta   90.00
_cell.angle_gamma   90.00
#
_symmetry.space_group_name_H-M   'P 1'
#
loop_
_entity.id
_entity.type
_entity.pdbx_description
1 polymer ?
#
loop_
_entity_poly.entity_id
_entity_poly.type
_entity_poly.pdbx_seq_one_letter_code
_entity_poly.pdbx_strand_id
1 'polypeptide(L)'
;MSKQVFFIIFILFLHVIYPQSGKYNVVFIMCDDLNDYQGVFGGHPQAKTPNIDKLSENGVRFVNAQSNVPVCQPSRNSLFTGVYPHRSKDFKWTSKEKQSVLMHNKTIMQFFQENGYITLGTGKLMHGNSKQGWDKWGEPLTQNYGPFYFDGNKVMPNPSTPEPFSSIGPIDGSFGRLSSSGPCYGIKNEKGWIYGWNKKPLRYVNEDDRDLLPDELHAKWVEDQIKSLDAKDDKQPFFIGVGFVRPHTPMNAPDKYFDMFPLDSIKLADWIPEDTNDVFYKENFGQKVKGYKYYNMLLQSYNNNREKAIRSFLQAYLACVAFVDEQIGRVVAAVENSSFSKNTIIIFTSDHGWQMGEKNYLFKNSPWEESARIPMIWKVPGIKKSISVDQPVSLIDIFPTLIDICNLQGNYKFNANGGNMGGYSMRPLIFDEGKWEGPNGALTLVGNNGYGKSADQQTYSYRTRKYRYIKYGNGKKELYNHKIDPFEWNNIIDEKKYDDETKGLENEMNNILIQR
;
A
#
# COMPACT_ATOMS: atom_id res chain seq x y z
N MET A 1 -28.33 69.96 -0.95
CA MET A 1 -26.95 69.48 -1.15
C MET A 1 -26.75 68.19 -0.35
N SER A 2 -26.92 67.05 -1.04
CA SER A 2 -26.80 65.68 -0.43
C SER A 2 -25.38 65.22 -0.63
N LYS A 3 -24.65 64.92 0.49
CA LYS A 3 -23.32 64.32 0.46
C LYS A 3 -23.49 62.78 0.42
N GLN A 4 -23.21 62.18 -0.74
CA GLN A 4 -23.05 60.73 -0.85
C GLN A 4 -21.67 60.34 -0.29
N VAL A 5 -21.64 59.47 0.71
CA VAL A 5 -20.43 58.87 1.27
C VAL A 5 -20.26 57.51 0.58
N PHE A 6 -19.22 57.37 -0.27
CA PHE A 6 -18.82 56.11 -0.86
C PHE A 6 -18.00 55.32 0.17
N PHE A 7 -18.52 54.16 0.61
CA PHE A 7 -17.74 53.18 1.36
C PHE A 7 -17.00 52.27 0.36
N ILE A 8 -15.69 52.40 0.31
CA ILE A 8 -14.82 51.47 -0.43
C ILE A 8 -14.49 50.31 0.51
N ILE A 9 -15.10 49.13 0.25
CA ILE A 9 -14.77 47.89 0.94
C ILE A 9 -13.47 47.33 0.32
N PHE A 10 -12.37 47.44 1.04
CA PHE A 10 -11.11 46.79 0.71
C PHE A 10 -11.24 45.30 1.11
N ILE A 11 -11.48 44.43 0.14
CA ILE A 11 -11.36 42.98 0.31
C ILE A 11 -9.87 42.65 0.32
N LEU A 12 -9.29 42.46 1.52
CA LEU A 12 -7.98 41.89 1.70
C LEU A 12 -8.05 40.42 1.30
N PHE A 13 -7.60 40.09 0.10
CA PHE A 13 -7.21 38.73 -0.24
C PHE A 13 -5.96 38.38 0.57
N LEU A 14 -6.14 37.63 1.66
CA LEU A 14 -5.04 36.95 2.33
C LEU A 14 -4.52 35.87 1.39
N HIS A 15 -3.58 36.25 0.54
CA HIS A 15 -2.71 35.26 -0.12
C HIS A 15 -1.91 34.59 0.98
N VAL A 16 -2.20 33.34 1.25
CA VAL A 16 -1.32 32.47 2.06
C VAL A 16 -0.03 32.33 1.27
N ILE A 17 0.93 33.18 1.59
CA ILE A 17 2.29 33.09 1.03
C ILE A 17 2.91 31.86 1.65
N TYR A 18 2.90 30.74 0.93
CA TYR A 18 3.77 29.62 1.25
C TYR A 18 5.22 30.09 1.09
N PRO A 19 6.11 29.83 2.04
CA PRO A 19 7.49 30.24 1.94
C PRO A 19 8.17 29.48 0.79
N GLN A 20 8.34 30.16 -0.33
CA GLN A 20 8.96 29.66 -1.55
C GLN A 20 10.47 29.94 -1.51
N SER A 21 11.23 29.31 -0.61
CA SER A 21 12.70 29.48 -0.60
C SER A 21 13.48 28.25 -0.11
N GLY A 22 12.91 27.04 -0.15
CA GLY A 22 13.67 25.83 0.15
C GLY A 22 13.04 24.61 -0.50
N LYS A 23 13.86 23.67 -0.97
CA LYS A 23 13.39 22.36 -1.44
C LYS A 23 12.80 21.58 -0.25
N TYR A 24 11.62 20.99 -0.39
CA TYR A 24 11.07 20.10 0.63
C TYR A 24 11.91 18.84 0.78
N ASN A 25 12.10 18.37 2.00
CA ASN A 25 12.48 17.00 2.26
C ASN A 25 11.28 16.08 2.05
N VAL A 26 11.54 14.82 1.76
CA VAL A 26 10.48 13.82 1.60
C VAL A 26 10.78 12.58 2.43
N VAL A 27 9.80 12.11 3.19
CA VAL A 27 9.81 10.80 3.84
C VAL A 27 8.65 9.99 3.27
N PHE A 28 8.98 8.92 2.56
CA PHE A 28 8.04 8.02 1.89
C PHE A 28 7.95 6.72 2.67
N ILE A 29 6.79 6.45 3.27
CA ILE A 29 6.49 5.29 4.11
C ILE A 29 5.51 4.39 3.35
N MET A 30 5.89 3.14 3.09
CA MET A 30 5.05 2.18 2.40
C MET A 30 4.96 0.86 3.16
N CYS A 31 3.74 0.37 3.37
CA CYS A 31 3.48 -0.98 3.88
C CYS A 31 3.23 -1.97 2.73
N ASP A 32 3.29 -3.26 3.05
CA ASP A 32 3.02 -4.37 2.13
C ASP A 32 1.73 -5.08 2.55
N ASP A 33 0.80 -5.28 1.62
CA ASP A 33 -0.50 -5.93 1.87
C ASP A 33 -1.43 -5.17 2.85
N LEU A 34 -1.26 -3.86 3.05
CA LEU A 34 -2.09 -3.10 3.98
C LEU A 34 -3.33 -2.55 3.26
N ASN A 35 -4.49 -3.08 3.62
CA ASN A 35 -5.79 -2.56 3.19
C ASN A 35 -6.20 -1.32 4.01
N ASP A 36 -7.44 -0.89 3.92
CA ASP A 36 -7.96 0.31 4.56
C ASP A 36 -8.47 0.15 6.01
N TYR A 37 -8.03 -0.89 6.72
CA TYR A 37 -8.51 -1.21 8.08
C TYR A 37 -8.14 -0.20 9.17
N GLN A 38 -7.35 0.82 8.86
CA GLN A 38 -6.98 1.85 9.84
C GLN A 38 -8.19 2.70 10.25
N GLY A 39 -8.20 3.18 11.50
CA GLY A 39 -9.32 3.90 12.09
C GLY A 39 -9.80 5.09 11.26
N VAL A 40 -8.88 5.92 10.75
CA VAL A 40 -9.21 7.09 9.91
C VAL A 40 -9.78 6.74 8.53
N PHE A 41 -9.64 5.51 8.05
CA PHE A 41 -10.24 5.03 6.80
C PHE A 41 -11.55 4.30 7.02
N GLY A 42 -11.87 3.95 8.28
CA GLY A 42 -13.15 3.36 8.67
C GLY A 42 -13.35 1.91 8.28
N GLY A 43 -12.29 1.19 7.85
CA GLY A 43 -12.42 -0.16 7.32
C GLY A 43 -12.68 -1.23 8.38
N HIS A 44 -12.03 -1.18 9.54
CA HIS A 44 -12.29 -2.13 10.61
C HIS A 44 -12.49 -1.43 11.97
N PRO A 45 -13.62 -1.67 12.67
CA PRO A 45 -13.97 -0.90 13.89
C PRO A 45 -13.05 -1.14 15.08
N GLN A 46 -12.24 -2.19 15.07
CA GLN A 46 -11.35 -2.55 16.17
C GLN A 46 -9.87 -2.34 15.82
N ALA A 47 -9.53 -1.88 14.62
CA ALA A 47 -8.14 -1.57 14.28
C ALA A 47 -7.57 -0.54 15.26
N LYS A 48 -6.34 -0.75 15.68
CA LYS A 48 -5.63 0.15 16.62
C LYS A 48 -4.44 0.78 15.90
N THR A 49 -4.70 1.97 15.33
CA THR A 49 -3.75 2.70 14.49
C THR A 49 -3.58 4.16 14.90
N PRO A 50 -3.28 4.42 16.21
CA PRO A 50 -3.24 5.80 16.72
C PRO A 50 -2.20 6.68 16.03
N ASN A 51 -1.12 6.11 15.49
CA ASN A 51 -0.07 6.88 14.82
C ASN A 51 -0.45 7.29 13.40
N ILE A 52 -1.08 6.38 12.65
CA ILE A 52 -1.65 6.68 11.32
C ILE A 52 -2.80 7.67 11.46
N ASP A 53 -3.66 7.49 12.48
CA ASP A 53 -4.77 8.38 12.77
C ASP A 53 -4.26 9.79 13.07
N LYS A 54 -3.25 9.92 13.94
CA LYS A 54 -2.59 11.19 14.24
C LYS A 54 -1.92 11.83 13.02
N LEU A 55 -1.29 11.04 12.14
CA LEU A 55 -0.68 11.55 10.90
C LEU A 55 -1.74 12.26 10.03
N SER A 56 -2.98 11.78 10.02
CA SER A 56 -4.09 12.36 9.24
C SER A 56 -4.68 13.64 9.83
N GLU A 57 -4.47 13.94 11.11
CA GLU A 57 -5.03 15.14 11.78
C GLU A 57 -4.54 16.45 11.14
N ASN A 58 -3.30 16.46 10.65
CA ASN A 58 -2.68 17.59 9.97
C ASN A 58 -2.19 17.20 8.57
N GLY A 59 -3.01 16.43 7.85
CA GLY A 59 -2.68 15.90 6.54
C GLY A 59 -3.89 15.76 5.61
N VAL A 60 -3.61 15.42 4.39
CA VAL A 60 -4.60 15.12 3.35
C VAL A 60 -4.74 13.62 3.23
N ARG A 61 -5.93 13.11 3.50
CA ARG A 61 -6.30 11.71 3.41
C ARG A 61 -7.10 11.44 2.14
N PHE A 62 -6.60 10.58 1.27
CA PHE A 62 -7.30 10.14 0.07
C PHE A 62 -8.07 8.86 0.39
N VAL A 63 -9.38 8.95 0.53
CA VAL A 63 -10.23 7.82 0.97
C VAL A 63 -10.56 6.84 -0.16
N ASN A 64 -10.25 7.20 -1.41
CA ASN A 64 -10.45 6.37 -2.60
C ASN A 64 -9.13 6.17 -3.39
N ALA A 65 -8.00 6.06 -2.69
CA ALA A 65 -6.75 5.73 -3.35
C ALA A 65 -6.74 4.25 -3.80
N GLN A 66 -6.29 3.99 -5.02
CA GLN A 66 -6.28 2.65 -5.61
C GLN A 66 -4.87 2.22 -6.03
N SER A 67 -4.57 0.96 -5.83
CA SER A 67 -3.37 0.33 -6.38
C SER A 67 -3.49 0.18 -7.90
N ASN A 68 -2.39 0.40 -8.62
CA ASN A 68 -2.36 0.19 -10.07
C ASN A 68 -2.44 -1.29 -10.45
N VAL A 69 -1.90 -2.15 -9.58
CA VAL A 69 -1.93 -3.62 -9.69
C VAL A 69 -1.93 -4.19 -8.27
N PRO A 70 -2.89 -4.99 -7.86
CA PRO A 70 -2.92 -5.53 -6.50
C PRO A 70 -1.95 -6.72 -6.32
N VAL A 71 -0.69 -6.54 -6.72
CA VAL A 71 0.44 -7.48 -6.58
C VAL A 71 1.73 -6.70 -6.41
N CYS A 72 2.54 -7.04 -5.42
CA CYS A 72 3.68 -6.25 -4.94
C CYS A 72 4.63 -5.77 -6.04
N GLN A 73 5.20 -6.67 -6.87
CA GLN A 73 6.26 -6.26 -7.81
C GLN A 73 5.75 -5.33 -8.92
N PRO A 74 4.70 -5.65 -9.69
CA PRO A 74 4.21 -4.74 -10.72
C PRO A 74 3.61 -3.45 -10.15
N SER A 75 2.98 -3.49 -8.96
CA SER A 75 2.54 -2.28 -8.27
C SER A 75 3.70 -1.33 -7.99
N ARG A 76 4.76 -1.84 -7.36
CA ARG A 76 5.96 -1.05 -7.00
C ARG A 76 6.71 -0.57 -8.23
N ASN A 77 6.85 -1.40 -9.26
CA ASN A 77 7.43 -0.98 -10.53
C ASN A 77 6.64 0.18 -11.16
N SER A 78 5.31 0.08 -11.21
CA SER A 78 4.44 1.13 -11.75
C SER A 78 4.52 2.42 -10.93
N LEU A 79 4.39 2.33 -9.60
CA LEU A 79 4.51 3.46 -8.68
C LEU A 79 5.84 4.21 -8.86
N PHE A 80 6.95 3.49 -8.76
CA PHE A 80 8.27 4.14 -8.74
C PHE A 80 8.77 4.60 -10.11
N THR A 81 8.16 4.15 -11.20
CA THR A 81 8.51 4.61 -12.56
C THR A 81 7.48 5.56 -13.17
N GLY A 82 6.28 5.66 -12.60
CA GLY A 82 5.17 6.44 -13.15
C GLY A 82 4.55 5.85 -14.41
N VAL A 83 4.82 4.58 -14.75
CA VAL A 83 4.34 3.94 -15.99
C VAL A 83 3.26 2.92 -15.68
N TYR A 84 2.10 3.06 -16.32
CA TYR A 84 1.01 2.08 -16.17
C TYR A 84 1.42 0.67 -16.61
N PRO A 85 0.99 -0.39 -15.89
CA PRO A 85 1.34 -1.77 -16.21
C PRO A 85 0.87 -2.24 -17.58
N HIS A 86 -0.27 -1.74 -18.10
CA HIS A 86 -0.72 -2.07 -19.45
C HIS A 86 0.18 -1.49 -20.54
N ARG A 87 0.87 -0.37 -20.28
CA ARG A 87 1.83 0.25 -21.22
C ARG A 87 3.18 -0.44 -21.17
N SER A 88 3.66 -0.79 -19.97
CA SER A 88 4.92 -1.50 -19.80
C SER A 88 4.81 -2.99 -20.08
N LYS A 89 3.59 -3.56 -20.10
CA LYS A 89 3.30 -5.01 -20.14
C LYS A 89 3.87 -5.75 -18.93
N ASP A 90 3.93 -5.06 -17.79
CA ASP A 90 4.41 -5.63 -16.53
C ASP A 90 3.26 -6.33 -15.79
N PHE A 91 2.92 -7.53 -16.23
CA PHE A 91 1.82 -8.34 -15.71
C PHE A 91 2.29 -9.47 -14.79
N LYS A 92 3.61 -9.56 -14.52
CA LYS A 92 4.25 -10.68 -13.82
C LYS A 92 5.29 -10.19 -12.81
N TRP A 93 5.93 -11.15 -12.16
CA TRP A 93 7.07 -10.95 -11.27
C TRP A 93 8.35 -10.71 -12.07
N THR A 94 8.50 -9.54 -12.67
CA THR A 94 9.69 -9.16 -13.45
C THR A 94 10.31 -7.92 -12.79
N SER A 95 11.60 -8.01 -12.42
CA SER A 95 12.28 -6.84 -11.86
C SER A 95 12.34 -5.70 -12.89
N LYS A 96 12.29 -4.46 -12.42
CA LYS A 96 12.31 -3.26 -13.26
C LYS A 96 13.47 -3.29 -14.26
N GLU A 97 14.64 -3.76 -13.84
CA GLU A 97 15.87 -3.81 -14.66
C GLU A 97 15.80 -4.83 -15.81
N LYS A 98 14.87 -5.79 -15.74
CA LYS A 98 14.63 -6.83 -16.77
C LYS A 98 13.37 -6.56 -17.58
N GLN A 99 12.58 -5.57 -17.20
CA GLN A 99 11.36 -5.21 -17.89
C GLN A 99 11.70 -4.28 -19.08
N SER A 100 11.32 -4.69 -20.29
CA SER A 100 11.79 -4.09 -21.57
C SER A 100 11.51 -2.59 -21.73
N VAL A 101 10.46 -2.07 -21.07
CA VAL A 101 10.10 -0.65 -21.09
C VAL A 101 10.67 0.04 -19.85
N LEU A 102 10.43 -0.53 -18.66
CA LEU A 102 10.75 0.13 -17.39
C LEU A 102 12.26 0.24 -17.12
N MET A 103 13.08 -0.62 -17.73
CA MET A 103 14.54 -0.48 -17.65
C MET A 103 15.04 0.84 -18.23
N HIS A 104 14.24 1.49 -19.08
CA HIS A 104 14.51 2.79 -19.69
C HIS A 104 13.86 3.96 -18.96
N ASN A 105 13.16 3.72 -17.84
CA ASN A 105 12.61 4.74 -16.97
C ASN A 105 13.45 4.91 -15.70
N LYS A 106 13.59 6.14 -15.25
CA LYS A 106 14.13 6.43 -13.92
C LYS A 106 13.08 6.12 -12.87
N THR A 107 13.53 5.71 -11.70
CA THR A 107 12.67 5.65 -10.52
C THR A 107 12.55 7.02 -9.86
N ILE A 108 11.54 7.19 -8.99
CA ILE A 108 11.40 8.38 -8.13
C ILE A 108 12.74 8.71 -7.46
N MET A 109 13.40 7.71 -6.86
CA MET A 109 14.66 7.88 -6.15
C MET A 109 15.77 8.41 -7.04
N GLN A 110 15.95 7.82 -8.23
CA GLN A 110 16.95 8.29 -9.20
C GLN A 110 16.66 9.72 -9.66
N PHE A 111 15.37 10.07 -9.81
CA PHE A 111 14.98 11.41 -10.21
C PHE A 111 15.24 12.44 -9.11
N PHE A 112 14.99 12.10 -7.84
CA PHE A 112 15.38 12.94 -6.70
C PHE A 112 16.92 13.12 -6.62
N GLN A 113 17.68 12.03 -6.79
CA GLN A 113 19.15 12.07 -6.77
C GLN A 113 19.71 13.02 -7.83
N GLU A 114 19.19 12.96 -9.08
CA GLU A 114 19.58 13.88 -10.15
C GLU A 114 19.19 15.34 -9.87
N ASN A 115 18.21 15.57 -9.00
CA ASN A 115 17.81 16.91 -8.55
C ASN A 115 18.56 17.37 -7.29
N GLY A 116 19.64 16.68 -6.91
CA GLY A 116 20.55 17.09 -5.83
C GLY A 116 20.02 16.76 -4.43
N TYR A 117 19.16 15.76 -4.29
CA TYR A 117 18.73 15.23 -3.00
C TYR A 117 19.67 14.10 -2.55
N ILE A 118 19.88 13.98 -1.24
CA ILE A 118 20.42 12.76 -0.64
C ILE A 118 19.31 11.73 -0.62
N THR A 119 19.54 10.56 -1.19
CA THR A 119 18.56 9.48 -1.26
C THR A 119 18.91 8.34 -0.32
N LEU A 120 18.05 8.05 0.63
CA LEU A 120 18.24 7.07 1.70
C LEU A 120 17.09 6.06 1.69
N GLY A 121 17.39 4.77 1.69
CA GLY A 121 16.36 3.74 1.61
C GLY A 121 16.57 2.56 2.54
N THR A 122 15.49 1.95 3.01
CA THR A 122 15.52 0.70 3.78
C THR A 122 14.21 -0.09 3.64
N GLY A 123 14.29 -1.39 3.88
CA GLY A 123 13.12 -2.28 3.87
C GLY A 123 12.60 -2.64 2.48
N LYS A 124 11.32 -2.98 2.38
CA LYS A 124 10.68 -3.43 1.14
C LYS A 124 10.10 -2.26 0.35
N LEU A 125 10.93 -1.53 -0.39
CA LEU A 125 10.48 -0.46 -1.31
C LEU A 125 10.25 -1.03 -2.72
N MET A 126 11.29 -1.52 -3.39
CA MET A 126 11.15 -2.31 -4.62
C MET A 126 11.08 -3.80 -4.28
N HIS A 127 10.54 -4.60 -5.17
CA HIS A 127 10.58 -6.06 -5.02
C HIS A 127 11.88 -6.58 -5.64
N GLY A 128 12.80 -7.06 -4.82
CA GLY A 128 14.16 -7.42 -5.19
C GLY A 128 15.22 -6.55 -4.51
N ASN A 129 16.49 -6.80 -4.80
CA ASN A 129 17.61 -6.15 -4.15
C ASN A 129 18.13 -4.93 -4.93
N SER A 130 17.27 -4.21 -5.65
CA SER A 130 17.71 -3.02 -6.39
C SER A 130 18.10 -1.91 -5.44
N LYS A 131 19.39 -1.58 -5.45
CA LYS A 131 19.94 -0.43 -4.73
C LYS A 131 20.11 0.81 -5.62
N GLN A 132 19.58 0.76 -6.84
CA GLN A 132 19.71 1.88 -7.79
C GLN A 132 18.91 3.10 -7.35
N GLY A 133 19.55 4.24 -7.39
CA GLY A 133 18.96 5.51 -6.99
C GLY A 133 19.00 5.78 -5.49
N TRP A 134 19.80 5.02 -4.73
CA TRP A 134 20.02 5.23 -3.32
C TRP A 134 21.49 5.54 -3.03
N ASP A 135 21.76 6.67 -2.38
CA ASP A 135 23.10 7.02 -1.90
C ASP A 135 23.48 6.17 -0.70
N LYS A 136 22.49 5.80 0.11
CA LYS A 136 22.69 4.90 1.23
C LYS A 136 21.49 3.97 1.40
N TRP A 137 21.78 2.70 1.64
CA TRP A 137 20.78 1.67 1.92
C TRP A 137 20.95 1.08 3.32
N GLY A 138 19.83 0.90 4.04
CA GLY A 138 19.83 0.28 5.37
C GLY A 138 20.12 -1.21 5.29
N GLU A 139 21.33 -1.58 5.68
CA GLU A 139 21.77 -2.96 5.83
C GLU A 139 21.49 -3.47 7.25
N PRO A 140 21.37 -4.79 7.43
CA PRO A 140 21.50 -5.89 6.46
C PRO A 140 20.17 -6.43 5.93
N LEU A 141 19.04 -5.76 6.16
CA LEU A 141 17.70 -6.34 6.07
C LEU A 141 16.91 -5.81 4.86
N THR A 142 17.38 -6.13 3.65
CA THR A 142 16.57 -5.90 2.45
C THR A 142 15.57 -7.04 2.29
N GLN A 143 14.26 -6.72 2.12
CA GLN A 143 13.17 -7.67 1.87
C GLN A 143 13.12 -8.84 2.87
N ASN A 144 13.20 -8.54 4.15
CA ASN A 144 13.14 -9.57 5.15
C ASN A 144 11.70 -9.78 5.62
N TYR A 145 11.07 -10.85 5.11
CA TYR A 145 9.72 -11.26 5.53
C TYR A 145 9.67 -11.80 6.96
N GLY A 146 10.80 -12.00 7.61
CA GLY A 146 10.86 -12.55 8.97
C GLY A 146 10.09 -11.73 10.02
N PRO A 147 9.93 -12.25 11.22
CA PRO A 147 10.56 -13.48 11.69
C PRO A 147 9.98 -14.74 11.09
N PHE A 148 10.84 -15.71 10.74
CA PHE A 148 10.47 -17.04 10.34
C PHE A 148 10.75 -18.03 11.48
N TYR A 149 9.97 -19.09 11.55
CA TYR A 149 10.25 -20.20 12.42
C TYR A 149 11.19 -21.21 11.76
N PHE A 150 12.23 -21.64 12.49
CA PHE A 150 13.19 -22.64 12.06
C PHE A 150 13.09 -23.86 12.99
N ASP A 151 12.87 -25.05 12.45
CA ASP A 151 12.68 -26.28 13.23
C ASP A 151 13.98 -27.00 13.62
N GLY A 152 15.13 -26.37 13.32
CA GLY A 152 16.48 -26.96 13.47
C GLY A 152 17.02 -27.51 12.14
N ASN A 153 16.18 -27.70 11.12
CA ASN A 153 16.54 -28.21 9.80
C ASN A 153 16.14 -27.25 8.68
N LYS A 154 14.86 -26.86 8.64
CA LYS A 154 14.28 -26.01 7.59
C LYS A 154 13.40 -24.91 8.17
N VAL A 155 13.10 -23.93 7.32
CA VAL A 155 12.13 -22.87 7.63
C VAL A 155 10.73 -23.42 7.52
N MET A 156 9.93 -23.20 8.56
CA MET A 156 8.57 -23.72 8.72
C MET A 156 7.58 -22.58 8.98
N PRO A 157 6.28 -22.79 8.77
CA PRO A 157 5.26 -21.91 9.29
C PRO A 157 5.32 -21.76 10.81
N ASN A 158 4.68 -20.73 11.34
CA ASN A 158 4.50 -20.56 12.77
C ASN A 158 3.87 -21.83 13.38
N PRO A 159 4.40 -22.34 14.51
CA PRO A 159 3.90 -23.57 15.13
C PRO A 159 2.41 -23.56 15.50
N SER A 160 1.82 -22.37 15.69
CA SER A 160 0.37 -22.22 15.97
C SER A 160 -0.51 -22.25 14.73
N THR A 161 0.05 -22.16 13.52
CA THR A 161 -0.74 -22.18 12.29
C THR A 161 -1.25 -23.60 12.01
N PRO A 162 -2.57 -23.83 11.93
CA PRO A 162 -3.12 -25.17 11.79
C PRO A 162 -2.99 -25.75 10.39
N GLU A 163 -2.93 -27.09 10.28
CA GLU A 163 -3.05 -27.80 9.02
C GLU A 163 -4.52 -27.85 8.55
N PRO A 164 -4.81 -27.85 7.22
CA PRO A 164 -3.84 -27.88 6.12
C PRO A 164 -3.31 -26.51 5.70
N PHE A 165 -3.69 -25.39 6.34
CA PHE A 165 -3.27 -24.04 5.91
C PHE A 165 -1.75 -23.88 6.01
N SER A 166 -1.11 -24.40 7.06
CA SER A 166 0.34 -24.33 7.22
C SER A 166 1.12 -25.03 6.08
N SER A 167 0.51 -26.03 5.39
CA SER A 167 1.15 -26.67 4.24
C SER A 167 1.35 -25.77 3.02
N ILE A 168 0.76 -24.55 3.00
CA ILE A 168 1.03 -23.51 1.99
C ILE A 168 2.51 -23.08 2.07
N GLY A 169 3.11 -23.12 3.26
CA GLY A 169 4.51 -22.82 3.47
C GLY A 169 4.78 -21.64 4.40
N PRO A 170 6.06 -21.36 4.68
CA PRO A 170 6.47 -20.47 5.76
C PRO A 170 6.18 -18.98 5.54
N ILE A 171 5.79 -18.58 4.34
CA ILE A 171 5.33 -17.21 4.05
C ILE A 171 3.81 -17.16 4.12
N ASP A 172 3.12 -17.53 3.04
CA ASP A 172 1.66 -17.35 2.89
C ASP A 172 0.83 -18.23 3.85
N GLY A 173 1.37 -19.34 4.32
CA GLY A 173 0.73 -20.28 5.23
C GLY A 173 1.18 -20.15 6.69
N SER A 174 1.50 -18.95 7.15
CA SER A 174 2.07 -18.75 8.47
C SER A 174 1.53 -17.50 9.16
N PHE A 175 0.94 -17.68 10.35
CA PHE A 175 0.48 -16.59 11.20
C PHE A 175 0.43 -17.02 12.67
N GLY A 176 0.68 -16.09 13.58
CA GLY A 176 0.56 -16.34 15.03
C GLY A 176 1.53 -15.56 15.88
N ARG A 177 1.41 -15.78 17.19
CA ARG A 177 2.24 -15.17 18.23
C ARG A 177 3.69 -15.68 18.15
N LEU A 178 4.63 -14.87 18.58
CA LEU A 178 6.02 -15.34 18.67
C LEU A 178 6.24 -16.33 19.82
N SER A 179 5.48 -16.23 20.91
CA SER A 179 5.53 -17.19 22.01
C SER A 179 5.08 -18.61 21.63
N SER A 180 4.41 -18.79 20.48
CA SER A 180 3.92 -20.11 20.04
C SER A 180 5.01 -21.16 19.83
N SER A 181 6.26 -20.74 19.67
CA SER A 181 7.43 -21.63 19.57
C SER A 181 8.06 -21.99 20.91
N GLY A 182 7.59 -21.37 22.01
CA GLY A 182 8.32 -21.31 23.28
C GLY A 182 9.48 -20.32 23.22
N PRO A 183 10.22 -20.14 24.30
CA PRO A 183 11.37 -19.23 24.36
C PRO A 183 12.46 -19.59 23.34
N CYS A 184 12.91 -18.59 22.59
CA CYS A 184 13.97 -18.71 21.59
C CYS A 184 15.15 -17.81 22.00
N TYR A 185 16.29 -18.39 22.30
CA TYR A 185 17.44 -17.67 22.87
C TYR A 185 18.38 -17.06 21.82
N GLY A 186 18.06 -17.18 20.53
CA GLY A 186 18.87 -16.60 19.47
C GLY A 186 20.17 -17.36 19.19
N ILE A 187 20.19 -18.68 19.41
CA ILE A 187 21.37 -19.52 19.22
C ILE A 187 21.42 -20.03 17.77
N LYS A 188 22.59 -19.94 17.16
CA LYS A 188 22.78 -20.36 15.78
C LYS A 188 22.53 -21.85 15.57
N ASN A 189 21.74 -22.20 14.56
CA ASN A 189 21.36 -23.56 14.17
C ASN A 189 20.43 -24.29 15.16
N GLU A 190 20.00 -23.66 16.24
CA GLU A 190 18.95 -24.21 17.10
C GLU A 190 17.54 -23.88 16.56
N LYS A 191 16.58 -24.68 17.00
CA LYS A 191 15.16 -24.47 16.76
C LYS A 191 14.74 -23.13 17.38
N GLY A 192 14.00 -22.32 16.59
CA GLY A 192 13.54 -21.02 17.08
C GLY A 192 13.29 -20.00 15.98
N TRP A 193 13.22 -18.73 16.35
CA TRP A 193 13.02 -17.64 15.40
C TRP A 193 14.31 -17.24 14.69
N ILE A 194 14.17 -16.87 13.41
CA ILE A 194 15.26 -16.37 12.57
C ILE A 194 14.79 -15.14 11.79
N TYR A 195 15.72 -14.24 11.47
CA TYR A 195 15.42 -13.02 10.72
C TYR A 195 14.97 -13.29 9.28
N GLY A 196 15.56 -14.27 8.62
CA GLY A 196 15.30 -14.53 7.20
C GLY A 196 15.97 -15.81 6.69
N TRP A 197 15.98 -15.97 5.37
CA TRP A 197 16.51 -17.17 4.69
C TRP A 197 18.00 -17.43 4.95
N ASN A 198 18.76 -16.43 5.37
CA ASN A 198 20.15 -16.57 5.83
C ASN A 198 20.28 -17.25 7.20
N LYS A 199 19.14 -17.60 7.81
CA LYS A 199 19.07 -18.27 9.11
C LYS A 199 19.78 -17.53 10.25
N LYS A 200 19.93 -16.20 10.16
CA LYS A 200 20.41 -15.40 11.29
C LYS A 200 19.42 -15.55 12.45
N PRO A 201 19.85 -16.04 13.62
CA PRO A 201 18.94 -16.27 14.73
C PRO A 201 18.37 -14.96 15.27
N LEU A 202 17.15 -15.03 15.78
CA LEU A 202 16.42 -13.95 16.42
C LEU A 202 16.00 -14.42 17.81
N ARG A 203 16.39 -13.65 18.83
CA ARG A 203 16.00 -13.92 20.21
C ARG A 203 14.58 -13.44 20.46
N TYR A 204 13.76 -14.29 21.07
CA TYR A 204 12.45 -13.93 21.60
C TYR A 204 12.12 -14.81 22.81
N VAL A 205 12.24 -14.28 24.00
CA VAL A 205 11.87 -14.95 25.26
C VAL A 205 10.53 -14.42 25.75
N ASN A 206 10.40 -13.09 25.79
CA ASN A 206 9.17 -12.34 26.09
C ASN A 206 9.33 -10.91 25.54
N GLU A 207 8.39 -10.00 25.87
CA GLU A 207 8.41 -8.61 25.37
C GLU A 207 9.63 -7.80 25.83
N ASP A 208 10.14 -8.07 27.04
CA ASP A 208 11.26 -7.34 27.64
C ASP A 208 12.62 -7.96 27.29
N ASP A 209 12.64 -9.23 26.83
CA ASP A 209 13.83 -9.97 26.46
C ASP A 209 13.74 -10.54 25.05
N ARG A 210 13.95 -9.69 24.07
CA ARG A 210 13.92 -10.02 22.65
C ARG A 210 14.77 -9.09 21.80
N ASP A 211 15.14 -9.56 20.63
CA ASP A 211 15.72 -8.74 19.57
C ASP A 211 14.62 -7.90 18.88
N LEU A 212 15.04 -6.80 18.25
CA LEU A 212 14.18 -6.02 17.36
C LEU A 212 13.83 -6.82 16.10
N LEU A 213 12.56 -6.78 15.72
CA LEU A 213 12.09 -7.40 14.49
C LEU A 213 12.52 -6.59 13.24
N PRO A 214 12.46 -7.17 12.03
CA PRO A 214 12.86 -6.48 10.82
C PRO A 214 12.28 -5.08 10.64
N ASP A 215 10.97 -4.90 10.81
CA ASP A 215 10.33 -3.59 10.63
C ASP A 215 10.72 -2.60 11.74
N GLU A 216 10.99 -3.08 12.97
CA GLU A 216 11.55 -2.24 14.05
C GLU A 216 12.98 -1.77 13.72
N LEU A 217 13.79 -2.63 13.09
CA LEU A 217 15.13 -2.27 12.64
C LEU A 217 15.11 -1.26 11.49
N HIS A 218 14.12 -1.35 10.59
CA HIS A 218 13.93 -0.36 9.53
C HIS A 218 13.52 1.01 10.11
N ALA A 219 12.58 1.04 11.05
CA ALA A 219 12.20 2.28 11.74
C ALA A 219 13.39 2.90 12.47
N LYS A 220 14.12 2.10 13.25
CA LYS A 220 15.33 2.55 13.95
C LYS A 220 16.39 3.11 12.99
N TRP A 221 16.60 2.47 11.86
CA TRP A 221 17.56 2.97 10.87
C TRP A 221 17.15 4.35 10.35
N VAL A 222 15.86 4.59 10.08
CA VAL A 222 15.37 5.91 9.65
C VAL A 222 15.57 6.95 10.75
N GLU A 223 15.25 6.61 12.02
CA GLU A 223 15.52 7.48 13.18
C GLU A 223 17.00 7.91 13.23
N ASP A 224 17.91 6.94 13.08
CA ASP A 224 19.36 7.17 13.11
C ASP A 224 19.82 8.05 11.91
N GLN A 225 19.23 7.86 10.70
CA GLN A 225 19.55 8.71 9.55
C GLN A 225 19.06 10.15 9.75
N ILE A 226 17.82 10.35 10.20
CA ILE A 226 17.26 11.69 10.48
C ILE A 226 18.11 12.40 11.52
N LYS A 227 18.46 11.73 12.62
CA LYS A 227 19.36 12.28 13.65
C LYS A 227 20.73 12.66 13.08
N SER A 228 21.29 11.81 12.22
CA SER A 228 22.60 12.06 11.58
C SER A 228 22.56 13.25 10.63
N LEU A 229 21.46 13.41 9.87
CA LEU A 229 21.27 14.57 8.98
C LEU A 229 21.04 15.84 9.78
N ASP A 230 20.31 15.76 10.88
CA ASP A 230 20.00 16.92 11.72
C ASP A 230 21.22 17.49 12.44
N ALA A 231 22.21 16.65 12.72
CA ALA A 231 23.47 17.05 13.33
C ALA A 231 24.45 17.77 12.37
N LYS A 232 24.16 17.81 11.05
CA LYS A 232 25.01 18.46 10.06
C LYS A 232 24.68 19.95 9.93
N ASP A 233 25.69 20.78 9.68
CA ASP A 233 25.50 22.20 9.38
C ASP A 233 24.93 22.40 7.96
N ASP A 234 25.39 21.60 6.99
CA ASP A 234 24.84 21.59 5.62
C ASP A 234 23.55 20.78 5.57
N LYS A 235 22.45 21.47 5.35
CA LYS A 235 21.09 20.94 5.29
C LYS A 235 20.68 20.60 3.83
N GLN A 236 21.48 19.79 3.13
CA GLN A 236 21.09 19.29 1.82
C GLN A 236 19.72 18.58 1.89
N PRO A 237 18.79 18.80 0.93
CA PRO A 237 17.48 18.15 0.95
C PRO A 237 17.63 16.64 0.77
N PHE A 238 16.71 15.89 1.37
CA PHE A 238 16.74 14.43 1.32
C PHE A 238 15.41 13.81 0.88
N PHE A 239 15.51 12.63 0.28
CA PHE A 239 14.42 11.69 0.06
C PHE A 239 14.73 10.42 0.85
N ILE A 240 13.93 10.14 1.89
CA ILE A 240 14.03 8.91 2.67
C ILE A 240 12.86 8.01 2.30
N GLY A 241 13.15 6.77 1.87
CA GLY A 241 12.15 5.73 1.69
C GLY A 241 12.27 4.65 2.75
N VAL A 242 11.14 4.26 3.36
CA VAL A 242 11.05 3.09 4.23
C VAL A 242 9.90 2.20 3.80
N GLY A 243 10.20 0.93 3.55
CA GLY A 243 9.23 -0.10 3.19
C GLY A 243 9.08 -1.10 4.32
N PHE A 244 7.94 -1.10 5.02
CA PHE A 244 7.59 -2.09 6.01
C PHE A 244 6.98 -3.33 5.35
N VAL A 245 7.27 -4.50 5.92
CA VAL A 245 6.74 -5.76 5.42
C VAL A 245 5.35 -6.04 6.00
N ARG A 246 5.12 -5.71 7.28
CA ARG A 246 3.81 -5.95 7.89
C ARG A 246 2.75 -4.99 7.31
N PRO A 247 1.49 -5.51 7.13
CA PRO A 247 0.95 -6.81 7.55
C PRO A 247 1.12 -7.99 6.58
N HIS A 248 1.98 -7.91 5.54
CA HIS A 248 2.25 -9.07 4.67
C HIS A 248 2.62 -10.32 5.49
N THR A 249 2.19 -11.48 5.00
CA THR A 249 2.56 -12.80 5.54
C THR A 249 4.09 -13.05 5.49
N PRO A 250 4.63 -13.83 6.45
CA PRO A 250 3.98 -14.47 7.59
C PRO A 250 3.52 -13.44 8.62
N MET A 251 2.28 -13.55 9.08
CA MET A 251 1.74 -12.60 10.06
C MET A 251 2.16 -12.98 11.48
N ASN A 252 3.47 -12.90 11.72
CA ASN A 252 4.09 -13.12 13.02
C ASN A 252 4.40 -11.76 13.66
N ALA A 253 3.93 -11.54 14.87
CA ALA A 253 4.16 -10.34 15.65
C ALA A 253 4.35 -10.68 17.14
N PRO A 254 4.97 -9.78 17.95
CA PRO A 254 5.05 -9.92 19.39
C PRO A 254 3.68 -10.06 20.05
N ASP A 255 3.64 -10.77 21.15
CA ASP A 255 2.41 -11.16 21.84
C ASP A 255 1.55 -9.98 22.26
N LYS A 256 2.17 -8.86 22.69
CA LYS A 256 1.47 -7.65 23.12
C LYS A 256 0.46 -7.12 22.07
N TYR A 257 0.76 -7.30 20.78
CA TYR A 257 -0.17 -6.84 19.72
C TYR A 257 -1.35 -7.80 19.55
N PHE A 258 -1.15 -9.10 19.74
CA PHE A 258 -2.24 -10.06 19.77
C PHE A 258 -3.17 -9.86 20.97
N ASP A 259 -2.60 -9.46 22.13
CA ASP A 259 -3.37 -9.20 23.36
C ASP A 259 -4.30 -7.98 23.22
N MET A 260 -4.02 -7.09 22.28
CA MET A 260 -4.92 -5.99 21.93
C MET A 260 -6.24 -6.45 21.31
N PHE A 261 -6.30 -7.68 20.79
CA PHE A 261 -7.43 -8.23 20.03
C PHE A 261 -7.81 -9.62 20.59
N PRO A 262 -8.51 -9.70 21.74
CA PRO A 262 -8.99 -10.98 22.25
C PRO A 262 -9.85 -11.70 21.20
N LEU A 263 -9.51 -12.95 20.89
CA LEU A 263 -10.04 -13.68 19.74
C LEU A 263 -11.58 -13.68 19.69
N ASP A 264 -12.22 -13.95 20.84
CA ASP A 264 -13.68 -14.06 20.94
C ASP A 264 -14.41 -12.73 20.75
N SER A 265 -13.70 -11.60 20.91
CA SER A 265 -14.25 -10.24 20.78
C SER A 265 -14.13 -9.66 19.36
N ILE A 266 -13.36 -10.29 18.48
CA ILE A 266 -13.12 -9.78 17.13
C ILE A 266 -14.40 -9.82 16.32
N LYS A 267 -14.81 -8.66 15.80
CA LYS A 267 -15.91 -8.52 14.86
C LYS A 267 -15.43 -8.90 13.46
N LEU A 268 -16.21 -9.71 12.78
CA LEU A 268 -15.99 -9.99 11.37
C LEU A 268 -16.71 -8.96 10.52
N ALA A 269 -16.19 -8.70 9.31
CA ALA A 269 -16.92 -7.94 8.31
C ALA A 269 -18.24 -8.65 7.96
N ASP A 270 -19.22 -7.85 7.55
CA ASP A 270 -20.46 -8.39 7.02
C ASP A 270 -20.16 -9.29 5.82
N TRP A 271 -20.86 -10.40 5.73
CA TRP A 271 -20.65 -11.40 4.71
C TRP A 271 -21.96 -12.11 4.35
N ILE A 272 -22.13 -12.41 3.07
CA ILE A 272 -23.24 -13.22 2.58
C ILE A 272 -22.71 -14.48 1.87
N PRO A 273 -23.34 -15.66 2.07
CA PRO A 273 -22.87 -16.91 1.46
C PRO A 273 -22.84 -16.88 -0.06
N GLU A 274 -23.78 -16.15 -0.66
CA GLU A 274 -24.02 -16.05 -2.10
C GLU A 274 -23.15 -15.03 -2.82
N ASP A 275 -22.28 -14.32 -2.11
CA ASP A 275 -21.43 -13.21 -2.62
C ASP A 275 -20.57 -13.55 -3.87
N THR A 276 -20.43 -14.84 -4.19
CA THR A 276 -19.70 -15.30 -5.38
C THR A 276 -20.58 -15.80 -6.52
N ASN A 277 -21.91 -15.71 -6.41
CA ASN A 277 -22.82 -16.28 -7.41
C ASN A 277 -22.92 -15.45 -8.69
N ASP A 278 -22.67 -14.16 -8.59
CA ASP A 278 -22.79 -13.18 -9.68
C ASP A 278 -21.45 -12.60 -10.13
N VAL A 279 -20.33 -13.21 -9.73
CA VAL A 279 -18.98 -12.78 -10.10
C VAL A 279 -18.33 -13.70 -11.12
N PHE A 280 -17.55 -13.14 -12.05
CA PHE A 280 -16.92 -13.87 -13.13
C PHE A 280 -15.44 -14.20 -12.92
N TYR A 281 -14.90 -13.94 -11.73
CA TYR A 281 -13.49 -14.10 -11.44
C TYR A 281 -13.00 -15.55 -11.62
N LYS A 282 -13.76 -16.53 -11.09
CA LYS A 282 -13.44 -17.97 -11.27
C LYS A 282 -13.55 -18.42 -12.72
N GLU A 283 -14.51 -17.88 -13.47
CA GLU A 283 -14.69 -18.17 -14.90
C GLU A 283 -13.50 -17.66 -15.71
N ASN A 284 -13.01 -16.45 -15.40
CA ASN A 284 -11.88 -15.84 -16.11
C ASN A 284 -10.52 -16.47 -15.72
N PHE A 285 -10.27 -16.74 -14.45
CA PHE A 285 -8.96 -17.16 -13.94
C PHE A 285 -8.86 -18.65 -13.59
N GLY A 286 -9.98 -19.36 -13.56
CA GLY A 286 -10.06 -20.79 -13.22
C GLY A 286 -10.19 -21.06 -11.72
N GLN A 287 -10.55 -22.32 -11.40
CA GLN A 287 -10.85 -22.76 -10.03
C GLN A 287 -9.63 -22.84 -9.10
N LYS A 288 -8.41 -22.85 -9.66
CA LYS A 288 -7.16 -23.00 -8.89
C LYS A 288 -6.54 -21.66 -8.48
N VAL A 289 -7.30 -20.56 -8.58
CA VAL A 289 -6.83 -19.23 -8.16
C VAL A 289 -6.42 -19.26 -6.69
N LYS A 290 -5.26 -18.63 -6.42
CA LYS A 290 -4.56 -18.67 -5.13
C LYS A 290 -5.46 -18.27 -3.95
N GLY A 291 -6.23 -17.19 -4.09
CA GLY A 291 -7.07 -16.68 -3.03
C GLY A 291 -8.21 -17.61 -2.64
N TYR A 292 -8.88 -18.25 -3.61
CA TYR A 292 -9.89 -19.28 -3.32
C TYR A 292 -9.29 -20.51 -2.68
N LYS A 293 -8.11 -20.94 -3.19
CA LYS A 293 -7.38 -22.06 -2.58
C LYS A 293 -7.06 -21.77 -1.12
N TYR A 294 -6.51 -20.59 -0.82
CA TYR A 294 -6.10 -20.21 0.53
C TYR A 294 -7.31 -20.07 1.46
N TYR A 295 -8.39 -19.47 1.00
CA TYR A 295 -9.65 -19.40 1.75
C TYR A 295 -10.15 -20.79 2.14
N ASN A 296 -10.26 -21.71 1.18
CA ASN A 296 -10.72 -23.06 1.44
C ASN A 296 -9.79 -23.83 2.39
N MET A 297 -8.48 -23.71 2.22
CA MET A 297 -7.51 -24.36 3.14
C MET A 297 -7.61 -23.80 4.55
N LEU A 298 -7.83 -22.48 4.70
CA LEU A 298 -8.06 -21.89 6.01
C LEU A 298 -9.34 -22.44 6.65
N LEU A 299 -10.44 -22.51 5.92
CA LEU A 299 -11.70 -23.10 6.44
C LEU A 299 -11.50 -24.55 6.87
N GLN A 300 -10.85 -25.38 6.05
CA GLN A 300 -10.56 -26.78 6.37
C GLN A 300 -9.75 -26.91 7.67
N SER A 301 -8.82 -25.99 7.93
CA SER A 301 -8.01 -25.96 9.15
C SER A 301 -8.83 -25.75 10.43
N TYR A 302 -10.08 -25.31 10.30
CA TYR A 302 -11.02 -25.08 11.40
C TYR A 302 -12.31 -25.89 11.25
N ASN A 303 -12.23 -27.09 10.65
CA ASN A 303 -13.37 -27.97 10.40
C ASN A 303 -14.54 -27.28 9.65
N ASN A 304 -14.20 -26.43 8.68
CA ASN A 304 -15.11 -25.59 7.89
C ASN A 304 -15.95 -24.59 8.72
N ASN A 305 -15.53 -24.29 9.94
CA ASN A 305 -16.11 -23.20 10.71
C ASN A 305 -15.52 -21.87 10.23
N ARG A 306 -16.23 -21.19 9.30
CA ARG A 306 -15.80 -19.93 8.70
C ARG A 306 -15.51 -18.85 9.73
N GLU A 307 -16.41 -18.68 10.68
CA GLU A 307 -16.28 -17.63 11.70
C GLU A 307 -14.98 -17.80 12.49
N LYS A 308 -14.72 -18.99 13.01
CA LYS A 308 -13.48 -19.30 13.74
C LYS A 308 -12.23 -19.13 12.88
N ALA A 309 -12.30 -19.57 11.62
CA ALA A 309 -11.19 -19.52 10.68
C ALA A 309 -10.81 -18.07 10.35
N ILE A 310 -11.76 -17.26 9.90
CA ILE A 310 -11.53 -15.86 9.53
C ILE A 310 -11.15 -15.04 10.77
N ARG A 311 -11.79 -15.27 11.92
CA ARG A 311 -11.48 -14.58 13.18
C ARG A 311 -10.02 -14.78 13.60
N SER A 312 -9.53 -16.02 13.50
CA SER A 312 -8.13 -16.34 13.84
C SER A 312 -7.13 -15.68 12.90
N PHE A 313 -7.43 -15.67 11.61
CA PHE A 313 -6.57 -15.03 10.60
C PHE A 313 -6.62 -13.50 10.71
N LEU A 314 -7.80 -12.93 10.93
CA LEU A 314 -8.01 -11.50 11.13
C LEU A 314 -7.32 -10.98 12.41
N GLN A 315 -7.31 -11.78 13.50
CA GLN A 315 -6.54 -11.43 14.70
C GLN A 315 -5.06 -11.19 14.37
N ALA A 316 -4.45 -12.09 13.61
CA ALA A 316 -3.05 -11.97 13.24
C ALA A 316 -2.80 -10.76 12.33
N TYR A 317 -3.74 -10.50 11.42
CA TYR A 317 -3.66 -9.32 10.56
C TYR A 317 -3.75 -8.02 11.37
N LEU A 318 -4.74 -7.87 12.24
CA LEU A 318 -4.90 -6.70 13.11
C LEU A 318 -3.70 -6.51 14.06
N ALA A 319 -3.13 -7.60 14.59
CA ALA A 319 -1.91 -7.55 15.39
C ALA A 319 -0.73 -7.00 14.58
N CYS A 320 -0.57 -7.44 13.34
CA CYS A 320 0.47 -6.92 12.43
C CYS A 320 0.21 -5.47 12.02
N VAL A 321 -1.05 -5.06 11.86
CA VAL A 321 -1.43 -3.65 11.59
C VAL A 321 -1.07 -2.77 12.78
N ALA A 322 -1.39 -3.18 14.01
CA ALA A 322 -1.01 -2.43 15.22
C ALA A 322 0.51 -2.37 15.42
N PHE A 323 1.22 -3.45 15.09
CA PHE A 323 2.67 -3.49 15.15
C PHE A 323 3.32 -2.51 14.17
N VAL A 324 2.87 -2.48 12.91
CA VAL A 324 3.45 -1.57 11.92
C VAL A 324 3.05 -0.12 12.17
N ASP A 325 1.85 0.15 12.72
CA ASP A 325 1.44 1.48 13.14
C ASP A 325 2.43 2.10 14.14
N GLU A 326 2.90 1.31 15.12
CA GLU A 326 3.92 1.78 16.07
C GLU A 326 5.23 2.14 15.35
N GLN A 327 5.65 1.35 14.33
CA GLN A 327 6.87 1.64 13.58
C GLN A 327 6.71 2.90 12.69
N ILE A 328 5.53 3.11 12.11
CA ILE A 328 5.21 4.34 11.38
C ILE A 328 5.27 5.54 12.32
N GLY A 329 4.70 5.41 13.53
CA GLY A 329 4.76 6.45 14.56
C GLY A 329 6.18 6.86 14.94
N ARG A 330 7.11 5.91 15.04
CA ARG A 330 8.54 6.17 15.30
C ARG A 330 9.18 7.01 14.19
N VAL A 331 8.93 6.64 12.93
CA VAL A 331 9.45 7.38 11.77
C VAL A 331 8.89 8.82 11.73
N VAL A 332 7.59 8.96 11.93
CA VAL A 332 6.91 10.27 11.96
C VAL A 332 7.46 11.14 13.11
N ALA A 333 7.59 10.56 14.31
CA ALA A 333 8.11 11.27 15.48
C ALA A 333 9.59 11.70 15.29
N ALA A 334 10.41 10.90 14.61
CA ALA A 334 11.78 11.29 14.29
C ALA A 334 11.84 12.56 13.43
N VAL A 335 10.94 12.68 12.44
CA VAL A 335 10.84 13.90 11.63
C VAL A 335 10.31 15.07 12.46
N GLU A 336 9.23 14.87 13.23
CA GLU A 336 8.57 15.92 14.01
C GLU A 336 9.49 16.53 15.08
N ASN A 337 10.39 15.71 15.65
CA ASN A 337 11.34 16.13 16.69
C ASN A 337 12.67 16.67 16.13
N SER A 338 12.83 16.76 14.81
CA SER A 338 14.03 17.28 14.14
C SER A 338 13.85 18.71 13.65
N SER A 339 14.94 19.37 13.28
CA SER A 339 14.90 20.69 12.62
C SER A 339 14.18 20.68 11.27
N PHE A 340 13.95 19.50 10.69
CA PHE A 340 13.28 19.30 9.41
C PHE A 340 11.75 19.28 9.49
N SER A 341 11.17 19.33 10.69
CA SER A 341 9.71 19.19 10.92
C SER A 341 8.84 20.15 10.10
N LYS A 342 9.34 21.37 9.84
CA LYS A 342 8.61 22.41 9.10
C LYS A 342 8.83 22.37 7.58
N ASN A 343 9.71 21.49 7.10
CA ASN A 343 10.11 21.42 5.68
C ASN A 343 10.12 19.99 5.12
N THR A 344 9.43 19.06 5.75
CA THR A 344 9.38 17.67 5.30
C THR A 344 7.95 17.26 4.94
N ILE A 345 7.79 16.73 3.74
CA ILE A 345 6.59 16.04 3.29
C ILE A 345 6.68 14.60 3.77
N ILE A 346 5.64 14.11 4.46
CA ILE A 346 5.51 12.69 4.83
C ILE A 346 4.38 12.09 4.01
N ILE A 347 4.69 11.02 3.27
CA ILE A 347 3.74 10.26 2.49
C ILE A 347 3.63 8.87 3.10
N PHE A 348 2.41 8.47 3.42
CA PHE A 348 2.10 7.12 3.89
C PHE A 348 1.14 6.43 2.92
N THR A 349 1.45 5.19 2.52
CA THR A 349 0.61 4.39 1.63
C THR A 349 0.93 2.88 1.75
N SER A 350 0.20 2.06 0.97
CA SER A 350 0.47 0.64 0.74
C SER A 350 0.64 0.37 -0.75
N ASP A 351 1.28 -0.73 -1.11
CA ASP A 351 1.38 -1.15 -2.52
C ASP A 351 0.08 -1.75 -3.07
N HIS A 352 -0.70 -2.41 -2.24
CA HIS A 352 -2.06 -2.91 -2.51
C HIS A 352 -2.74 -3.31 -1.20
N GLY A 353 -4.01 -3.67 -1.29
CA GLY A 353 -4.78 -4.19 -0.18
C GLY A 353 -4.72 -5.73 -0.05
N TRP A 354 -5.66 -6.27 0.71
CA TRP A 354 -5.79 -7.68 1.01
C TRP A 354 -7.25 -8.03 1.33
N GLN A 355 -7.81 -9.08 0.72
CA GLN A 355 -9.13 -9.58 1.07
C GLN A 355 -9.09 -10.53 2.27
N MET A 356 -10.02 -10.35 3.18
CA MET A 356 -10.09 -11.04 4.47
C MET A 356 -11.27 -12.02 4.51
N GLY A 357 -11.65 -12.58 3.38
CA GLY A 357 -12.74 -13.56 3.26
C GLY A 357 -13.96 -13.06 2.48
N GLU A 358 -13.99 -11.78 2.08
CA GLU A 358 -14.95 -11.24 1.13
C GLU A 358 -14.82 -12.00 -0.20
N LYS A 359 -15.92 -12.19 -0.93
CA LYS A 359 -15.95 -12.99 -2.17
C LYS A 359 -15.39 -14.43 -2.00
N ASN A 360 -15.42 -14.98 -0.76
CA ASN A 360 -14.79 -16.26 -0.42
C ASN A 360 -13.31 -16.33 -0.82
N TYR A 361 -12.60 -15.19 -0.70
CA TYR A 361 -11.24 -14.99 -1.18
C TYR A 361 -10.32 -14.55 -0.04
N LEU A 362 -9.16 -15.14 0.09
CA LEU A 362 -8.17 -14.80 1.10
C LEU A 362 -6.83 -14.54 0.41
N PHE A 363 -6.65 -13.36 -0.13
CA PHE A 363 -5.42 -12.97 -0.81
C PHE A 363 -5.55 -11.58 -1.43
N LYS A 364 -4.54 -11.18 -2.17
CA LYS A 364 -4.45 -10.06 -3.10
C LYS A 364 -4.67 -10.52 -4.54
N ASN A 365 -4.44 -9.66 -5.51
CA ASN A 365 -4.61 -9.93 -6.95
C ASN A 365 -6.05 -10.22 -7.34
N SER A 366 -6.97 -9.39 -6.88
CA SER A 366 -8.37 -9.40 -7.28
C SER A 366 -8.83 -7.98 -7.68
N PRO A 367 -9.92 -7.83 -8.46
CA PRO A 367 -10.36 -6.54 -8.95
C PRO A 367 -11.22 -5.74 -7.96
N TRP A 368 -11.58 -6.35 -6.83
CA TRP A 368 -12.51 -5.80 -5.86
C TRP A 368 -11.85 -4.84 -4.85
N GLU A 369 -12.69 -4.11 -4.10
CA GLU A 369 -12.30 -2.99 -3.24
C GLU A 369 -11.16 -3.37 -2.28
N GLU A 370 -11.28 -4.44 -1.52
CA GLU A 370 -10.33 -4.81 -0.47
C GLU A 370 -8.90 -5.13 -0.97
N SER A 371 -8.77 -5.58 -2.22
CA SER A 371 -7.45 -5.78 -2.85
C SER A 371 -6.92 -4.53 -3.54
N ALA A 372 -7.81 -3.70 -4.10
CA ALA A 372 -7.43 -2.55 -4.93
C ALA A 372 -7.29 -1.26 -4.14
N ARG A 373 -8.18 -1.00 -3.16
CA ARG A 373 -8.16 0.19 -2.31
C ARG A 373 -7.03 0.11 -1.30
N ILE A 374 -6.36 1.25 -1.10
CA ILE A 374 -5.21 1.39 -0.21
C ILE A 374 -5.33 2.66 0.63
N PRO A 375 -4.72 2.70 1.82
CA PRO A 375 -4.56 3.95 2.56
C PRO A 375 -3.57 4.87 1.82
N MET A 376 -3.86 6.17 1.84
CA MET A 376 -2.93 7.21 1.37
C MET A 376 -3.12 8.49 2.17
N ILE A 377 -2.04 8.94 2.83
CA ILE A 377 -2.00 10.19 3.60
C ILE A 377 -0.79 11.00 3.16
N TRP A 378 -1.00 12.29 2.92
CA TRP A 378 0.05 13.28 2.66
C TRP A 378 0.06 14.31 3.78
N LYS A 379 1.10 14.32 4.60
CA LYS A 379 1.37 15.42 5.52
C LYS A 379 2.34 16.39 4.86
N VAL A 380 1.82 17.56 4.50
CA VAL A 380 2.57 18.57 3.75
C VAL A 380 2.73 19.82 4.61
N PRO A 381 3.93 20.42 4.67
CA PRO A 381 4.14 21.67 5.41
C PRO A 381 3.14 22.75 5.02
N GLY A 382 2.57 23.42 6.02
CA GLY A 382 1.55 24.46 5.82
C GLY A 382 0.10 23.97 5.97
N ILE A 383 -0.18 22.69 5.81
CA ILE A 383 -1.49 22.10 6.08
C ILE A 383 -1.62 21.84 7.57
N LYS A 384 -2.59 22.50 8.22
CA LYS A 384 -2.80 22.48 9.69
C LYS A 384 -4.13 21.87 10.11
N LYS A 385 -4.84 21.22 9.19
CA LYS A 385 -6.14 20.58 9.44
C LYS A 385 -6.23 19.27 8.68
N SER A 386 -7.06 18.37 9.16
CA SER A 386 -7.39 17.16 8.42
C SER A 386 -8.23 17.52 7.18
N ILE A 387 -7.81 17.05 6.02
CA ILE A 387 -8.52 17.16 4.75
C ILE A 387 -8.85 15.76 4.25
N SER A 388 -10.11 15.50 3.95
CA SER A 388 -10.54 14.24 3.34
C SER A 388 -10.87 14.47 1.86
N VAL A 389 -10.19 13.75 0.99
CA VAL A 389 -10.39 13.80 -0.47
C VAL A 389 -11.05 12.51 -0.92
N ASP A 390 -12.25 12.61 -1.51
CA ASP A 390 -13.02 11.48 -2.03
C ASP A 390 -12.80 11.23 -3.53
N GLN A 391 -12.04 12.13 -4.21
CA GLN A 391 -11.62 11.91 -5.59
C GLN A 391 -10.79 10.64 -5.67
N PRO A 392 -11.18 9.64 -6.51
CA PRO A 392 -10.35 8.49 -6.77
C PRO A 392 -9.00 8.92 -7.36
N VAL A 393 -7.94 8.43 -6.75
CA VAL A 393 -6.55 8.65 -7.19
C VAL A 393 -5.83 7.31 -7.23
N SER A 394 -4.71 7.26 -7.91
CA SER A 394 -3.95 6.03 -8.10
C SER A 394 -2.52 6.16 -7.55
N LEU A 395 -1.89 5.06 -7.17
CA LEU A 395 -0.47 5.08 -6.77
C LEU A 395 0.43 5.75 -7.80
N ILE A 396 0.08 5.62 -9.09
CA ILE A 396 0.86 6.21 -10.17
C ILE A 396 0.88 7.75 -10.14
N ASP A 397 -0.08 8.38 -9.45
CA ASP A 397 -0.20 9.83 -9.32
C ASP A 397 0.84 10.42 -8.35
N ILE A 398 1.47 9.58 -7.52
CA ILE A 398 2.48 10.02 -6.54
C ILE A 398 3.70 10.64 -7.23
N PHE A 399 4.23 10.01 -8.29
CA PHE A 399 5.45 10.52 -8.94
C PHE A 399 5.24 11.89 -9.59
N PRO A 400 4.23 12.13 -10.45
CA PRO A 400 3.99 13.48 -11.00
C PRO A 400 3.66 14.51 -9.90
N THR A 401 3.01 14.11 -8.81
CA THR A 401 2.77 14.99 -7.67
C THR A 401 4.08 15.43 -6.99
N LEU A 402 5.01 14.51 -6.81
CA LEU A 402 6.33 14.83 -6.25
C LEU A 402 7.15 15.73 -7.18
N ILE A 403 7.08 15.50 -8.50
CA ILE A 403 7.72 16.39 -9.48
C ILE A 403 7.19 17.81 -9.31
N ASP A 404 5.89 17.98 -9.24
CA ASP A 404 5.21 19.27 -9.16
C ASP A 404 5.48 19.97 -7.81
N ILE A 405 5.23 19.31 -6.67
CA ILE A 405 5.38 19.93 -5.35
C ILE A 405 6.85 20.23 -5.01
N CYS A 406 7.77 19.33 -5.37
CA CYS A 406 9.20 19.51 -5.11
C CYS A 406 9.93 20.27 -6.22
N ASN A 407 9.21 20.71 -7.26
CA ASN A 407 9.76 21.43 -8.42
C ASN A 407 10.96 20.71 -9.04
N LEU A 408 10.84 19.37 -9.23
CA LEU A 408 11.91 18.56 -9.79
C LEU A 408 12.00 18.79 -11.30
N GLN A 409 13.23 18.89 -11.82
CA GLN A 409 13.52 19.21 -13.22
C GLN A 409 14.19 18.03 -13.94
N GLY A 410 13.98 17.95 -15.23
CA GLY A 410 14.66 16.96 -16.07
C GLY A 410 13.74 15.97 -16.75
N ASN A 411 14.32 14.90 -17.29
CA ASN A 411 13.58 13.84 -17.97
C ASN A 411 13.54 12.59 -17.09
N TYR A 412 12.33 12.11 -16.80
CA TYR A 412 12.08 10.87 -16.04
C TYR A 412 12.39 9.59 -16.83
N LYS A 413 12.80 9.71 -18.11
CA LYS A 413 13.26 8.60 -18.95
C LYS A 413 14.77 8.71 -19.19
N PHE A 414 15.44 7.56 -19.30
CA PHE A 414 16.83 7.52 -19.75
C PHE A 414 16.95 7.75 -21.26
N ASN A 415 15.96 7.27 -22.03
CA ASN A 415 15.90 7.40 -23.49
C ASN A 415 14.47 7.23 -24.01
N ALA A 416 14.29 7.30 -25.33
CA ALA A 416 12.99 7.25 -25.99
C ALA A 416 12.24 5.90 -25.82
N ASN A 417 12.92 4.80 -25.44
CA ASN A 417 12.30 3.49 -25.23
C ASN A 417 11.58 3.39 -23.89
N GLY A 418 11.75 4.36 -22.98
CA GLY A 418 11.02 4.43 -21.72
C GLY A 418 9.55 4.75 -21.92
N GLY A 419 8.69 4.15 -21.07
CA GLY A 419 7.26 4.41 -21.07
C GLY A 419 6.93 5.85 -20.61
N ASN A 420 5.83 6.39 -21.13
CA ASN A 420 5.33 7.69 -20.70
C ASN A 420 4.72 7.60 -19.31
N MET A 421 4.90 8.68 -18.52
CA MET A 421 4.23 8.84 -17.24
C MET A 421 2.72 8.85 -17.45
N GLY A 422 2.00 8.08 -16.64
CA GLY A 422 0.56 7.91 -16.79
C GLY A 422 -0.27 8.58 -15.70
N GLY A 423 0.36 8.99 -14.60
CA GLY A 423 -0.31 9.64 -13.47
C GLY A 423 -0.48 11.14 -13.66
N TYR A 424 -1.26 11.74 -12.78
CA TYR A 424 -1.56 13.17 -12.73
C TYR A 424 -1.14 13.75 -11.38
N SER A 425 -0.74 15.04 -11.35
CA SER A 425 -0.39 15.70 -10.10
C SER A 425 -1.64 15.87 -9.21
N MET A 426 -1.57 15.34 -8.00
CA MET A 426 -2.58 15.54 -6.96
C MET A 426 -2.44 16.89 -6.23
N ARG A 427 -1.52 17.77 -6.64
CA ARG A 427 -1.31 19.08 -6.03
C ARG A 427 -2.60 19.88 -5.87
N PRO A 428 -3.50 19.97 -6.89
CA PRO A 428 -4.77 20.69 -6.75
C PRO A 428 -5.66 20.13 -5.63
N LEU A 429 -5.64 18.83 -5.41
CA LEU A 429 -6.41 18.15 -4.36
C LEU A 429 -5.76 18.32 -2.96
N ILE A 430 -4.43 18.41 -2.90
CA ILE A 430 -3.68 18.55 -1.65
C ILE A 430 -3.79 19.98 -1.11
N PHE A 431 -3.69 20.98 -1.97
CA PHE A 431 -3.66 22.39 -1.55
C PHE A 431 -4.99 23.13 -1.74
N ASP A 432 -6.02 22.46 -2.26
CA ASP A 432 -7.30 23.06 -2.66
C ASP A 432 -7.09 24.22 -3.67
N GLU A 433 -6.21 24.01 -4.65
CA GLU A 433 -5.78 24.96 -5.64
C GLU A 433 -6.08 24.47 -7.05
N GLY A 434 -6.86 25.22 -7.81
CA GLY A 434 -7.12 24.89 -9.20
C GLY A 434 -8.04 23.70 -9.40
N LYS A 435 -7.91 23.00 -10.55
CA LYS A 435 -8.78 21.89 -10.95
C LYS A 435 -7.99 20.59 -11.08
N TRP A 436 -8.57 19.50 -10.59
CA TRP A 436 -8.09 18.16 -10.88
C TRP A 436 -8.17 17.87 -12.39
N GLU A 437 -7.03 17.55 -12.99
CA GLU A 437 -6.92 17.28 -14.43
C GLU A 437 -6.90 15.78 -14.76
N GLY A 438 -6.84 14.94 -13.75
CA GLY A 438 -6.86 13.49 -13.90
C GLY A 438 -8.26 12.95 -14.19
N PRO A 439 -8.37 11.63 -14.39
CA PRO A 439 -9.62 10.95 -14.67
C PRO A 439 -10.60 11.00 -13.50
N ASN A 440 -11.90 10.76 -13.77
CA ASN A 440 -12.94 10.67 -12.74
C ASN A 440 -12.75 9.44 -11.82
N GLY A 441 -12.06 8.43 -12.30
CA GLY A 441 -11.80 7.21 -11.57
C GLY A 441 -10.36 6.72 -11.68
N ALA A 442 -9.98 5.78 -10.82
CA ALA A 442 -8.68 5.15 -10.79
C ALA A 442 -8.70 3.77 -11.45
N LEU A 443 -7.67 3.47 -12.22
CA LEU A 443 -7.54 2.22 -12.96
C LEU A 443 -6.63 1.24 -12.21
N THR A 444 -7.16 0.03 -11.95
CA THR A 444 -6.43 -1.12 -11.42
C THR A 444 -6.38 -2.21 -12.47
N LEU A 445 -5.20 -2.73 -12.75
CA LEU A 445 -4.98 -3.90 -13.60
C LEU A 445 -4.82 -5.15 -12.74
N VAL A 446 -5.56 -6.20 -13.01
CA VAL A 446 -5.35 -7.51 -12.40
C VAL A 446 -4.67 -8.41 -13.41
N GLY A 447 -3.39 -8.67 -13.17
CA GLY A 447 -2.54 -9.45 -14.05
C GLY A 447 -2.96 -10.91 -14.07
N ASN A 448 -3.13 -11.45 -15.26
CA ASN A 448 -3.54 -12.83 -15.45
C ASN A 448 -2.31 -13.76 -15.44
N ASN A 449 -2.14 -14.51 -14.36
CA ASN A 449 -1.02 -15.44 -14.15
C ASN A 449 -1.06 -16.65 -15.11
N GLY A 450 -1.22 -16.44 -16.40
CA GLY A 450 -1.19 -17.52 -17.39
C GLY A 450 -2.06 -17.32 -18.61
N TYR A 451 -2.94 -16.36 -18.59
CA TYR A 451 -3.80 -16.03 -19.72
C TYR A 451 -3.35 -14.71 -20.34
N GLY A 452 -3.09 -14.73 -21.64
CA GLY A 452 -2.84 -13.54 -22.43
C GLY A 452 -1.48 -12.84 -22.18
N LYS A 453 -0.82 -12.50 -23.26
CA LYS A 453 0.44 -11.73 -23.25
C LYS A 453 0.21 -10.26 -23.58
N SER A 454 -1.00 -9.89 -23.99
CA SER A 454 -1.38 -8.54 -24.42
C SER A 454 -2.21 -7.82 -23.37
N ALA A 455 -2.26 -6.49 -23.44
CA ALA A 455 -2.97 -5.66 -22.50
C ALA A 455 -4.50 -5.89 -22.55
N ASP A 456 -5.06 -6.10 -23.74
CA ASP A 456 -6.49 -6.36 -23.96
C ASP A 456 -6.99 -7.66 -23.32
N GLN A 457 -6.09 -8.58 -23.01
CA GLN A 457 -6.40 -9.87 -22.37
C GLN A 457 -6.30 -9.81 -20.83
N GLN A 458 -5.94 -8.68 -20.27
CA GLN A 458 -5.90 -8.52 -18.81
C GLN A 458 -7.27 -8.11 -18.26
N THR A 459 -7.43 -8.23 -16.95
CA THR A 459 -8.63 -7.75 -16.24
C THR A 459 -8.37 -6.34 -15.75
N TYR A 460 -9.37 -5.48 -15.87
CA TYR A 460 -9.32 -4.10 -15.44
C TYR A 460 -10.46 -3.80 -14.48
N SER A 461 -10.17 -3.05 -13.44
CA SER A 461 -11.13 -2.50 -12.50
C SER A 461 -11.01 -0.97 -12.52
N TYR A 462 -12.11 -0.28 -12.80
CA TYR A 462 -12.19 1.17 -12.85
C TYR A 462 -13.10 1.68 -11.74
N ARG A 463 -12.53 2.39 -10.76
CA ARG A 463 -13.20 2.87 -9.55
C ARG A 463 -13.42 4.37 -9.61
N THR A 464 -14.68 4.80 -9.76
CA THR A 464 -15.11 6.20 -9.62
C THR A 464 -15.64 6.46 -8.19
N ARG A 465 -16.07 7.68 -7.85
CA ARG A 465 -16.71 7.97 -6.55
C ARG A 465 -17.97 7.13 -6.29
N LYS A 466 -18.65 6.71 -7.35
CA LYS A 466 -19.95 6.03 -7.25
C LYS A 466 -19.90 4.56 -7.64
N TYR A 467 -19.16 4.24 -8.68
CA TYR A 467 -19.17 2.91 -9.27
C TYR A 467 -17.79 2.26 -9.29
N ARG A 468 -17.81 0.93 -9.19
CA ARG A 468 -16.72 0.09 -9.68
C ARG A 468 -17.20 -0.68 -10.90
N TYR A 469 -16.50 -0.51 -11.99
CA TYR A 469 -16.69 -1.26 -13.23
C TYR A 469 -15.50 -2.20 -13.45
N ILE A 470 -15.79 -3.48 -13.65
CA ILE A 470 -14.77 -4.51 -13.90
C ILE A 470 -14.99 -5.11 -15.29
N LYS A 471 -13.91 -5.20 -16.07
CA LYS A 471 -13.89 -5.86 -17.37
C LYS A 471 -12.81 -6.94 -17.35
N TYR A 472 -13.25 -8.18 -17.50
CA TYR A 472 -12.38 -9.35 -17.54
C TYR A 472 -11.78 -9.56 -18.94
N GLY A 473 -10.62 -10.24 -18.98
CA GLY A 473 -9.95 -10.58 -20.24
C GLY A 473 -10.77 -11.51 -21.16
N ASN A 474 -11.76 -12.26 -20.61
CA ASN A 474 -12.70 -13.08 -21.38
C ASN A 474 -13.95 -12.30 -21.86
N GLY A 475 -14.00 -10.97 -21.62
CA GLY A 475 -15.10 -10.10 -22.04
C GLY A 475 -16.27 -10.00 -21.07
N LYS A 476 -16.31 -10.81 -20.00
CA LYS A 476 -17.29 -10.64 -18.92
C LYS A 476 -17.08 -9.34 -18.16
N LYS A 477 -18.14 -8.85 -17.53
CA LYS A 477 -18.16 -7.55 -16.85
C LYS A 477 -18.88 -7.63 -15.52
N GLU A 478 -18.50 -6.77 -14.58
CA GLU A 478 -19.22 -6.54 -13.31
C GLU A 478 -19.38 -5.04 -13.09
N LEU A 479 -20.47 -4.65 -12.43
CA LEU A 479 -20.74 -3.28 -12.03
C LEU A 479 -21.29 -3.23 -10.62
N TYR A 480 -20.70 -2.41 -9.76
CA TYR A 480 -21.14 -2.20 -8.38
C TYR A 480 -21.36 -0.73 -8.09
N ASN A 481 -22.43 -0.40 -7.33
CA ASN A 481 -22.76 0.96 -6.94
C ASN A 481 -22.42 1.19 -5.46
N HIS A 482 -21.25 1.72 -5.17
CA HIS A 482 -20.74 1.96 -3.83
C HIS A 482 -21.53 2.94 -2.95
N LYS A 483 -22.50 3.68 -3.52
CA LYS A 483 -23.39 4.54 -2.71
C LYS A 483 -24.47 3.75 -1.98
N ILE A 484 -24.80 2.55 -2.45
CA ILE A 484 -25.85 1.67 -1.88
C ILE A 484 -25.34 0.27 -1.56
N ASP A 485 -24.22 -0.12 -2.14
CA ASP A 485 -23.57 -1.43 -1.97
C ASP A 485 -22.05 -1.25 -1.84
N PRO A 486 -21.56 -0.78 -0.69
CA PRO A 486 -20.13 -0.56 -0.48
C PRO A 486 -19.32 -1.86 -0.39
N PHE A 487 -19.98 -3.00 -0.17
CA PHE A 487 -19.36 -4.32 -0.05
C PHE A 487 -19.30 -5.10 -1.37
N GLU A 488 -19.82 -4.51 -2.46
CA GLU A 488 -19.83 -5.14 -3.79
C GLU A 488 -20.58 -6.49 -3.83
N TRP A 489 -21.70 -6.62 -3.07
CA TRP A 489 -22.46 -7.87 -2.99
C TRP A 489 -23.32 -8.14 -4.21
N ASN A 490 -23.79 -7.09 -4.91
CA ASN A 490 -24.74 -7.20 -5.99
C ASN A 490 -24.14 -6.68 -7.31
N ASN A 491 -23.86 -7.59 -8.22
CA ASN A 491 -23.43 -7.22 -9.57
C ASN A 491 -24.64 -6.76 -10.41
N ILE A 492 -24.74 -5.47 -10.65
CA ILE A 492 -25.86 -4.84 -11.35
C ILE A 492 -25.62 -4.67 -12.86
N ILE A 493 -24.64 -5.38 -13.43
CA ILE A 493 -24.21 -5.20 -14.83
C ILE A 493 -25.31 -5.49 -15.85
N ASP A 494 -26.22 -6.42 -15.56
CA ASP A 494 -27.31 -6.85 -16.46
C ASP A 494 -28.60 -6.05 -16.26
N GLU A 495 -28.64 -5.09 -15.33
CA GLU A 495 -29.80 -4.24 -15.12
C GLU A 495 -29.84 -3.10 -16.16
N LYS A 496 -30.78 -3.15 -17.10
CA LYS A 496 -30.92 -2.20 -18.22
C LYS A 496 -30.86 -0.71 -17.84
N LYS A 497 -31.33 -0.36 -16.65
CA LYS A 497 -31.29 1.03 -16.16
C LYS A 497 -29.88 1.58 -16.00
N TYR A 498 -28.83 0.73 -16.00
CA TYR A 498 -27.42 1.12 -15.89
C TYR A 498 -26.62 0.98 -17.21
N ASP A 499 -27.29 0.70 -18.33
CA ASP A 499 -26.62 0.52 -19.63
C ASP A 499 -25.81 1.75 -20.05
N ASP A 500 -26.33 2.95 -19.84
CA ASP A 500 -25.66 4.18 -20.22
C ASP A 500 -24.49 4.50 -19.30
N GLU A 501 -24.64 4.30 -17.98
CA GLU A 501 -23.53 4.39 -17.02
C GLU A 501 -22.43 3.41 -17.36
N THR A 502 -22.78 2.17 -17.65
CA THR A 502 -21.82 1.12 -18.02
C THR A 502 -21.01 1.53 -19.25
N LYS A 503 -21.67 2.02 -20.30
CA LYS A 503 -21.00 2.52 -21.50
C LYS A 503 -20.10 3.73 -21.20
N GLY A 504 -20.56 4.64 -20.35
CA GLY A 504 -19.79 5.81 -19.90
C GLY A 504 -18.50 5.39 -19.18
N LEU A 505 -18.61 4.50 -18.21
CA LEU A 505 -17.47 3.99 -17.44
C LEU A 505 -16.47 3.21 -18.31
N GLU A 506 -16.99 2.39 -19.25
CA GLU A 506 -16.14 1.67 -20.21
C GLU A 506 -15.37 2.63 -21.12
N ASN A 507 -16.01 3.71 -21.59
CA ASN A 507 -15.36 4.73 -22.40
C ASN A 507 -14.29 5.49 -21.61
N GLU A 508 -14.57 5.90 -20.36
CA GLU A 508 -13.58 6.56 -19.50
C GLU A 508 -12.36 5.65 -19.24
N MET A 509 -12.61 4.39 -18.92
CA MET A 509 -11.55 3.39 -18.75
C MET A 509 -10.73 3.21 -20.04
N ASN A 510 -11.37 3.05 -21.18
CA ASN A 510 -10.71 2.88 -22.47
C ASN A 510 -9.86 4.12 -22.83
N ASN A 511 -10.30 5.32 -22.51
CA ASN A 511 -9.49 6.54 -22.71
C ASN A 511 -8.16 6.48 -21.97
N ILE A 512 -8.13 5.94 -20.75
CA ILE A 512 -6.86 5.73 -20.01
C ILE A 512 -5.99 4.66 -20.69
N LEU A 513 -6.62 3.58 -21.18
CA LEU A 513 -5.91 2.48 -21.82
C LEU A 513 -5.26 2.86 -23.16
N ILE A 514 -5.89 3.75 -23.94
CA ILE A 514 -5.39 4.20 -25.25
C ILE A 514 -4.45 5.42 -25.20
N GLN A 515 -4.42 6.18 -24.10
CA GLN A 515 -3.46 7.27 -23.93
C GLN A 515 -2.03 6.74 -24.07
N ARG A 516 -1.24 7.34 -24.97
CA ARG A 516 0.14 6.91 -25.30
C ARG A 516 1.19 7.51 -24.36
#